data_64bd12060f787e14a44be53e6826c73e
#
_entry.id   64bd12060f787e14a44be53e6826c73e
#
_cell.length_a   1.000
_cell.length_b   1.000
_cell.length_c   1.000
_cell.angle_alpha   90.00
_cell.angle_beta   90.00
_cell.angle_gamma   90.00
#
_symmetry.space_group_name_H-M   'P 1'
#
loop_
_entity.id
_entity.type
_entity.pdbx_description
1 polymer ?
#
loop_
_entity_poly.entity_id
_entity_poly.type
_entity_poly.pdbx_seq_one_letter_code
_entity_poly.pdbx_strand_id
1 'polypeptide(L)'
;MRQQLIYIFLVFYIFLIGCGYKPISTISNYKITDIQLKGDNKVNFILKNRINQRQNQSRSENNIKLEINSNKNKIVKEKNIQNEITKYTLIISTNINYYINGKEEVKNLVLSKSGDYDVEANYSQTLTNEKNVFKLLINELADEINKNLILNLSDL
;
A
#
# COMPACT_ATOMS: atom_id res chain seq x y z
N MET A 1 39.05 -33.43 -23.41
CA MET A 1 37.63 -33.03 -23.60
C MET A 1 36.77 -33.30 -22.35
N ARG A 2 36.81 -34.47 -21.72
CA ARG A 2 35.98 -34.79 -20.54
C ARG A 2 36.26 -33.92 -19.33
N GLN A 3 37.52 -33.61 -19.02
CA GLN A 3 37.88 -32.75 -17.88
C GLN A 3 37.44 -31.27 -18.09
N GLN A 4 37.53 -30.74 -19.27
CA GLN A 4 37.07 -29.36 -19.57
C GLN A 4 35.54 -29.19 -19.40
N LEU A 5 34.77 -30.23 -19.76
CA LEU A 5 33.31 -30.24 -19.53
C LEU A 5 32.93 -30.18 -18.04
N ILE A 6 33.72 -30.87 -17.20
CA ILE A 6 33.50 -30.89 -15.74
C ILE A 6 33.73 -29.48 -15.13
N TYR A 7 34.77 -28.77 -15.58
CA TYR A 7 35.03 -27.40 -15.11
C TYR A 7 33.95 -26.40 -15.53
N ILE A 8 33.43 -26.52 -16.75
CA ILE A 8 32.31 -25.67 -17.23
C ILE A 8 31.05 -25.91 -16.40
N PHE A 9 30.77 -27.17 -16.06
CA PHE A 9 29.60 -27.54 -15.24
C PHE A 9 29.73 -27.04 -13.81
N LEU A 10 30.93 -27.07 -13.25
CA LEU A 10 31.24 -26.60 -11.89
C LEU A 10 31.11 -25.07 -11.78
N VAL A 11 31.58 -24.33 -12.78
CA VAL A 11 31.42 -22.87 -12.85
C VAL A 11 29.94 -22.50 -12.99
N PHE A 12 29.18 -23.22 -13.80
CA PHE A 12 27.73 -22.98 -13.97
C PHE A 12 26.94 -23.21 -12.66
N TYR A 13 27.36 -24.18 -11.85
CA TYR A 13 26.74 -24.48 -10.55
C TYR A 13 26.93 -23.35 -9.53
N ILE A 14 28.07 -22.63 -9.59
CA ILE A 14 28.35 -21.49 -8.70
C ILE A 14 27.42 -20.29 -8.99
N PHE A 15 27.01 -20.08 -10.26
CA PHE A 15 26.07 -19.03 -10.63
C PHE A 15 24.64 -19.28 -10.18
N LEU A 16 24.25 -20.52 -9.86
CA LEU A 16 22.90 -20.86 -9.38
C LEU A 16 22.68 -20.57 -7.90
N ILE A 17 23.74 -20.36 -7.11
CA ILE A 17 23.66 -20.16 -5.66
C ILE A 17 23.48 -18.67 -5.29
N GLY A 18 23.52 -17.76 -6.28
CA GLY A 18 23.61 -16.30 -6.07
C GLY A 18 22.30 -15.53 -5.84
N CYS A 19 21.13 -16.15 -5.91
CA CYS A 19 19.86 -15.42 -5.70
C CYS A 19 19.34 -15.60 -4.27
N GLY A 20 20.04 -15.02 -3.31
CA GLY A 20 19.55 -14.88 -1.93
C GLY A 20 18.40 -13.87 -1.87
N TYR A 21 17.22 -14.21 -2.38
CA TYR A 21 16.00 -13.50 -2.07
C TYR A 21 15.72 -13.66 -0.57
N LYS A 22 16.09 -12.64 0.23
CA LYS A 22 15.60 -12.54 1.60
C LYS A 22 14.15 -12.08 1.51
N PRO A 23 13.15 -12.93 1.79
CA PRO A 23 11.79 -12.45 1.96
C PRO A 23 11.85 -11.40 3.08
N ILE A 24 11.39 -10.18 2.80
CA ILE A 24 11.16 -9.20 3.85
C ILE A 24 10.15 -9.89 4.76
N SER A 25 10.62 -10.36 5.92
CA SER A 25 9.75 -10.93 6.93
C SER A 25 8.78 -9.80 7.32
N THR A 26 7.53 -9.93 6.92
CA THR A 26 6.43 -9.01 7.26
C THR A 26 5.99 -9.18 8.72
N ILE A 27 6.91 -9.55 9.60
CA ILE A 27 6.66 -9.58 11.03
C ILE A 27 6.68 -8.13 11.48
N SER A 28 5.49 -7.57 11.67
CA SER A 28 5.37 -6.23 12.21
C SER A 28 5.85 -6.24 13.66
N ASN A 29 6.88 -5.44 13.96
CA ASN A 29 7.41 -5.25 15.32
C ASN A 29 6.54 -4.29 16.15
N TYR A 30 5.26 -4.12 15.79
CA TYR A 30 4.35 -3.21 16.45
C TYR A 30 2.93 -3.78 16.49
N LYS A 31 2.16 -3.34 17.49
CA LYS A 31 0.73 -3.65 17.63
C LYS A 31 -0.06 -2.33 17.63
N ILE A 32 -1.05 -2.21 16.75
CA ILE A 32 -1.96 -1.08 16.77
C ILE A 32 -3.03 -1.34 17.84
N THR A 33 -3.10 -0.44 18.81
CA THR A 33 -4.06 -0.53 19.93
C THR A 33 -5.32 0.28 19.67
N ASP A 34 -5.22 1.35 18.89
CA ASP A 34 -6.35 2.23 18.56
C ASP A 34 -6.19 2.83 17.17
N ILE A 35 -7.30 2.99 16.42
CA ILE A 35 -7.33 3.66 15.13
C ILE A 35 -8.48 4.66 15.13
N GLN A 36 -8.14 5.94 15.18
CA GLN A 36 -9.08 7.03 15.00
C GLN A 36 -9.18 7.42 13.51
N LEU A 37 -10.39 7.62 13.03
CA LEU A 37 -10.67 7.83 11.60
C LEU A 37 -11.35 9.18 11.40
N LYS A 38 -10.84 9.97 10.43
CA LYS A 38 -11.40 11.25 9.98
C LYS A 38 -11.44 11.29 8.45
N GLY A 39 -12.36 12.06 7.86
CA GLY A 39 -12.48 12.23 6.41
C GLY A 39 -13.40 11.21 5.75
N ASP A 40 -13.02 10.66 4.59
CA ASP A 40 -13.87 9.76 3.80
C ASP A 40 -14.13 8.42 4.50
N ASN A 41 -15.38 8.18 4.88
CA ASN A 41 -15.78 6.99 5.64
C ASN A 41 -15.52 5.68 4.89
N LYS A 42 -15.71 5.66 3.55
CA LYS A 42 -15.51 4.45 2.74
C LYS A 42 -14.03 4.10 2.60
N VAL A 43 -13.19 5.09 2.37
CA VAL A 43 -11.73 4.93 2.34
C VAL A 43 -11.27 4.42 3.71
N ASN A 44 -11.66 5.10 4.77
CA ASN A 44 -11.27 4.79 6.14
C ASN A 44 -11.64 3.37 6.57
N PHE A 45 -12.88 2.96 6.29
CA PHE A 45 -13.35 1.61 6.64
C PHE A 45 -12.50 0.52 5.98
N ILE A 46 -12.20 0.66 4.68
CA ILE A 46 -11.43 -0.34 3.96
C ILE A 46 -9.97 -0.31 4.38
N LEU A 47 -9.36 0.88 4.55
CA LEU A 47 -7.98 1.03 5.04
C LEU A 47 -7.80 0.38 6.41
N LYS A 48 -8.69 0.70 7.37
CA LYS A 48 -8.66 0.10 8.71
C LYS A 48 -8.66 -1.43 8.64
N ASN A 49 -9.58 -2.00 7.85
CA ASN A 49 -9.68 -3.44 7.70
C ASN A 49 -8.41 -4.05 7.10
N ARG A 50 -7.82 -3.40 6.09
CA ARG A 50 -6.57 -3.86 5.45
C ARG A 50 -5.37 -3.77 6.38
N ILE A 51 -5.25 -2.70 7.13
CA ILE A 51 -4.19 -2.52 8.13
C ILE A 51 -4.31 -3.59 9.22
N ASN A 52 -5.52 -3.81 9.75
CA ASN A 52 -5.75 -4.81 10.80
C ASN A 52 -5.48 -6.23 10.33
N GLN A 53 -5.86 -6.60 9.09
CA GLN A 53 -5.62 -7.95 8.54
C GLN A 53 -4.14 -8.32 8.51
N ARG A 54 -3.24 -7.31 8.37
CA ARG A 54 -1.80 -7.54 8.32
C ARG A 54 -1.14 -7.65 9.68
N GLN A 55 -1.82 -7.19 10.73
CA GLN A 55 -1.30 -7.19 12.10
C GLN A 55 -1.55 -8.48 12.88
N ASN A 56 -2.49 -9.31 12.45
CA ASN A 56 -2.91 -10.51 13.18
C ASN A 56 -1.80 -11.57 13.40
N GLN A 57 -0.57 -11.31 12.97
CA GLN A 57 0.56 -12.22 13.08
C GLN A 57 1.70 -11.72 14.00
N SER A 58 1.58 -10.55 14.61
CA SER A 58 2.70 -9.99 15.38
C SER A 58 2.52 -10.13 16.89
N ARG A 59 3.49 -10.81 17.51
CA ARG A 59 3.76 -10.74 18.94
C ARG A 59 4.71 -9.55 19.17
N SER A 60 4.21 -8.35 19.28
CA SER A 60 5.04 -7.17 19.46
C SER A 60 4.74 -6.46 20.77
N GLU A 61 5.79 -5.98 21.43
CA GLU A 61 5.74 -5.18 22.65
C GLU A 61 5.46 -3.69 22.35
N ASN A 62 5.71 -3.23 21.14
CA ASN A 62 5.52 -1.83 20.74
C ASN A 62 4.05 -1.55 20.40
N ASN A 63 3.37 -0.86 21.27
CA ASN A 63 1.99 -0.44 21.07
C ASN A 63 1.95 0.94 20.39
N ILE A 64 1.17 1.07 19.31
CA ILE A 64 0.97 2.35 18.61
C ILE A 64 -0.52 2.69 18.50
N LYS A 65 -0.81 4.00 18.49
CA LYS A 65 -2.12 4.55 18.14
C LYS A 65 -2.01 5.26 16.80
N LEU A 66 -3.02 5.12 15.96
CA LEU A 66 -3.09 5.77 14.65
C LEU A 66 -4.25 6.75 14.59
N GLU A 67 -4.02 7.94 14.03
CA GLU A 67 -5.06 8.82 13.53
C GLU A 67 -4.93 8.86 12.01
N ILE A 68 -5.97 8.44 11.28
CA ILE A 68 -6.01 8.42 9.83
C ILE A 68 -7.03 9.45 9.36
N ASN A 69 -6.56 10.44 8.60
CA ASN A 69 -7.42 11.38 7.91
C ASN A 69 -7.31 11.14 6.41
N SER A 70 -8.39 10.66 5.79
CA SER A 70 -8.40 10.31 4.37
C SER A 70 -9.33 11.21 3.56
N ASN A 71 -8.95 11.41 2.30
CA ASN A 71 -9.74 12.12 1.32
C ASN A 71 -9.78 11.36 0.00
N LYS A 72 -10.95 11.35 -0.64
CA LYS A 72 -11.15 10.81 -1.99
C LYS A 72 -11.57 11.94 -2.91
N ASN A 73 -10.85 12.15 -4.00
CA ASN A 73 -11.15 13.14 -5.01
C ASN A 73 -11.25 12.49 -6.40
N LYS A 74 -12.13 13.02 -7.24
CA LYS A 74 -12.31 12.63 -8.64
C LYS A 74 -12.23 13.85 -9.53
N ILE A 75 -11.30 13.82 -10.49
CA ILE A 75 -11.11 14.92 -11.46
C ILE A 75 -11.28 14.40 -12.87
N VAL A 76 -11.77 15.26 -13.75
CA VAL A 76 -11.85 14.96 -15.18
C VAL A 76 -10.44 15.00 -15.75
N LYS A 77 -10.03 13.89 -16.40
CA LYS A 77 -8.73 13.79 -17.06
C LYS A 77 -8.80 14.10 -18.54
N GLU A 78 -9.78 13.53 -19.24
CA GLU A 78 -9.90 13.66 -20.69
C GLU A 78 -11.34 13.89 -21.11
N LYS A 79 -11.50 14.61 -22.22
CA LYS A 79 -12.77 14.83 -22.91
C LYS A 79 -12.58 14.61 -24.41
N ASN A 80 -13.63 14.17 -25.08
CA ASN A 80 -13.65 14.06 -26.55
C ASN A 80 -13.93 15.42 -27.24
N ILE A 81 -13.97 15.41 -28.57
CA ILE A 81 -14.25 16.62 -29.39
C ILE A 81 -15.65 17.20 -29.18
N GLN A 82 -16.59 16.41 -28.68
CA GLN A 82 -17.95 16.83 -28.31
C GLN A 82 -18.01 17.36 -26.86
N ASN A 83 -16.86 17.53 -26.19
CA ASN A 83 -16.74 17.96 -24.79
C ASN A 83 -17.34 16.97 -23.76
N GLU A 84 -17.58 15.72 -24.16
CA GLU A 84 -18.00 14.65 -23.26
C GLU A 84 -16.80 14.04 -22.54
N ILE A 85 -16.99 13.69 -21.27
CA ILE A 85 -15.91 13.14 -20.44
C ILE A 85 -15.66 11.69 -20.87
N THR A 86 -14.40 11.37 -21.22
CA THR A 86 -13.96 10.03 -21.61
C THR A 86 -13.12 9.35 -20.54
N LYS A 87 -12.51 10.15 -19.63
CA LYS A 87 -11.64 9.59 -18.58
C LYS A 87 -11.67 10.43 -17.31
N TYR A 88 -11.66 9.75 -16.17
CA TYR A 88 -11.46 10.34 -14.85
C TYR A 88 -10.15 9.88 -14.23
N THR A 89 -9.58 10.74 -13.39
CA THR A 89 -8.55 10.34 -12.41
C THR A 89 -9.18 10.30 -11.03
N LEU A 90 -9.02 9.18 -10.35
CA LEU A 90 -9.35 9.01 -8.94
C LEU A 90 -8.08 9.24 -8.11
N ILE A 91 -8.17 10.08 -7.09
CA ILE A 91 -7.08 10.38 -6.16
C ILE A 91 -7.53 10.02 -4.75
N ILE A 92 -6.71 9.25 -4.04
CA ILE A 92 -6.92 8.93 -2.62
C ILE A 92 -5.69 9.42 -1.87
N SER A 93 -5.89 10.32 -0.92
CA SER A 93 -4.84 10.85 -0.06
C SER A 93 -5.13 10.54 1.40
N THR A 94 -4.08 10.26 2.16
CA THR A 94 -4.16 9.99 3.60
C THR A 94 -3.08 10.74 4.33
N ASN A 95 -3.46 11.32 5.47
CA ASN A 95 -2.54 11.88 6.45
C ASN A 95 -2.67 11.03 7.73
N ILE A 96 -1.58 10.45 8.17
CA ILE A 96 -1.55 9.51 9.28
C ILE A 96 -0.61 10.04 10.34
N ASN A 97 -1.17 10.33 11.52
CA ASN A 97 -0.39 10.58 12.72
C ASN A 97 -0.31 9.27 13.52
N TYR A 98 0.87 8.92 13.98
CA TYR A 98 1.03 7.77 14.85
C TYR A 98 1.84 8.09 16.09
N TYR A 99 1.39 7.51 17.19
CA TYR A 99 1.90 7.73 18.54
C TYR A 99 2.46 6.41 19.05
N ILE A 100 3.69 6.42 19.51
CA ILE A 100 4.35 5.24 20.10
C ILE A 100 4.14 5.31 21.61
N ASN A 101 3.59 4.26 22.23
CA ASN A 101 3.37 4.22 23.67
C ASN A 101 4.69 4.43 24.41
N GLY A 102 4.69 5.39 25.37
CA GLY A 102 5.87 5.75 26.16
C GLY A 102 6.78 6.80 25.51
N LYS A 103 6.45 7.31 24.32
CA LYS A 103 7.13 8.44 23.67
C LYS A 103 6.14 9.58 23.44
N GLU A 104 6.55 10.82 23.74
CA GLU A 104 5.73 12.02 23.49
C GLU A 104 5.76 12.44 22.01
N GLU A 105 6.59 11.80 21.20
CA GLU A 105 6.80 12.16 19.79
C GLU A 105 5.66 11.65 18.91
N VAL A 106 5.05 12.57 18.17
CA VAL A 106 4.06 12.28 17.12
C VAL A 106 4.78 12.24 15.79
N LYS A 107 4.71 11.11 15.10
CA LYS A 107 5.22 11.00 13.74
C LYS A 107 4.08 11.15 12.73
N ASN A 108 4.36 11.84 11.62
CA ASN A 108 3.39 12.09 10.55
C ASN A 108 3.82 11.39 9.25
N LEU A 109 2.85 10.81 8.55
CA LEU A 109 3.03 10.17 7.25
C LEU A 109 1.93 10.65 6.30
N VAL A 110 2.32 11.29 5.21
CA VAL A 110 1.40 11.75 4.17
C VAL A 110 1.61 10.91 2.92
N LEU A 111 0.55 10.24 2.46
CA LEU A 111 0.56 9.39 1.29
C LEU A 111 -0.57 9.75 0.34
N SER A 112 -0.33 9.58 -0.97
CA SER A 112 -1.34 9.77 -2.00
C SER A 112 -1.13 8.76 -3.13
N LYS A 113 -2.23 8.23 -3.65
CA LYS A 113 -2.27 7.37 -4.83
C LYS A 113 -3.31 7.89 -5.79
N SER A 114 -3.01 7.77 -7.08
CA SER A 114 -3.94 8.14 -8.14
C SER A 114 -3.99 7.08 -9.22
N GLY A 115 -5.14 6.94 -9.85
CA GLY A 115 -5.35 6.01 -10.96
C GLY A 115 -6.48 6.48 -11.85
N ASP A 116 -6.35 6.16 -13.12
CA ASP A 116 -7.30 6.56 -14.15
C ASP A 116 -8.29 5.45 -14.45
N TYR A 117 -9.49 5.85 -14.87
CA TYR A 117 -10.47 4.92 -15.42
C TYR A 117 -11.28 5.56 -16.53
N ASP A 118 -11.66 4.73 -17.51
CA ASP A 118 -12.40 5.15 -18.68
C ASP A 118 -13.90 5.24 -18.37
N VAL A 119 -14.53 6.20 -19.03
CA VAL A 119 -16.00 6.36 -19.06
C VAL A 119 -16.53 5.55 -20.23
N GLU A 120 -17.38 4.60 -19.94
CA GLU A 120 -17.97 3.69 -20.91
C GLU A 120 -19.36 4.16 -21.33
N ALA A 121 -19.81 3.75 -22.50
CA ALA A 121 -21.20 4.02 -22.96
C ALA A 121 -22.23 3.43 -21.98
N ASN A 122 -21.90 2.31 -21.35
CA ASN A 122 -22.68 1.72 -20.27
C ASN A 122 -22.22 2.24 -18.91
N TYR A 123 -23.10 2.97 -18.23
CA TYR A 123 -22.82 3.52 -16.90
C TYR A 123 -22.40 2.48 -15.87
N SER A 124 -22.97 1.25 -15.90
CA SER A 124 -22.57 0.18 -14.99
C SER A 124 -21.12 -0.23 -15.18
N GLN A 125 -20.61 -0.20 -16.40
CA GLN A 125 -19.18 -0.46 -16.68
C GLN A 125 -18.30 0.64 -16.13
N THR A 126 -18.67 1.92 -16.33
CA THR A 126 -17.96 3.06 -15.72
C THR A 126 -17.85 2.92 -14.20
N LEU A 127 -18.95 2.56 -13.52
CA LEU A 127 -18.94 2.31 -12.07
C LEU A 127 -18.03 1.14 -11.67
N THR A 128 -18.01 0.08 -12.50
CA THR A 128 -17.13 -1.07 -12.28
C THR A 128 -15.66 -0.67 -12.41
N ASN A 129 -15.32 0.13 -13.45
CA ASN A 129 -13.99 0.66 -13.65
C ASN A 129 -13.56 1.53 -12.47
N GLU A 130 -14.38 2.48 -12.01
CA GLU A 130 -14.12 3.29 -10.82
C GLU A 130 -13.88 2.41 -9.58
N LYS A 131 -14.72 1.40 -9.35
CA LYS A 131 -14.61 0.49 -8.21
C LYS A 131 -13.31 -0.33 -8.23
N ASN A 132 -12.89 -0.77 -9.41
CA ASN A 132 -11.65 -1.55 -9.57
C ASN A 132 -10.43 -0.67 -9.28
N VAL A 133 -10.37 0.53 -9.85
CA VAL A 133 -9.29 1.51 -9.58
C VAL A 133 -9.29 1.88 -8.10
N PHE A 134 -10.43 2.21 -7.52
CA PHE A 134 -10.55 2.50 -6.09
C PHE A 134 -9.97 1.38 -5.22
N LYS A 135 -10.32 0.11 -5.50
CA LYS A 135 -9.84 -1.06 -4.75
C LYS A 135 -8.32 -1.24 -4.90
N LEU A 136 -7.78 -1.01 -6.09
CA LEU A 136 -6.35 -1.06 -6.34
C LEU A 136 -5.61 -0.01 -5.50
N LEU A 137 -6.02 1.26 -5.59
CA LEU A 137 -5.40 2.37 -4.88
C LEU A 137 -5.41 2.19 -3.36
N ILE A 138 -6.53 1.68 -2.80
CA ILE A 138 -6.62 1.38 -1.35
C ILE A 138 -5.64 0.28 -0.95
N ASN A 139 -5.50 -0.77 -1.76
CA ASN A 139 -4.54 -1.83 -1.47
C ASN A 139 -3.10 -1.31 -1.47
N GLU A 140 -2.74 -0.52 -2.50
CA GLU A 140 -1.41 0.09 -2.59
C GLU A 140 -1.12 1.05 -1.43
N LEU A 141 -2.11 1.87 -1.03
CA LEU A 141 -1.98 2.74 0.14
C LEU A 141 -1.78 1.93 1.43
N ALA A 142 -2.57 0.88 1.65
CA ALA A 142 -2.44 0.04 2.83
C ALA A 142 -1.07 -0.66 2.88
N ASP A 143 -0.54 -1.09 1.72
CA ASP A 143 0.79 -1.69 1.60
C ASP A 143 1.89 -0.69 1.97
N GLU A 144 1.77 0.53 1.46
CA GLU A 144 2.74 1.58 1.70
C GLU A 144 2.71 2.08 3.14
N ILE A 145 1.52 2.23 3.72
CA ILE A 145 1.36 2.56 5.16
C ILE A 145 2.08 1.52 6.00
N ASN A 146 1.78 0.25 5.78
CA ASN A 146 2.37 -0.83 6.56
C ASN A 146 3.90 -0.88 6.41
N LYS A 147 4.40 -0.72 5.18
CA LYS A 147 5.84 -0.66 4.90
C LYS A 147 6.52 0.50 5.65
N ASN A 148 5.94 1.69 5.60
CA ASN A 148 6.50 2.87 6.28
C ASN A 148 6.45 2.73 7.82
N LEU A 149 5.37 2.15 8.37
CA LEU A 149 5.29 1.87 9.79
C LEU A 149 6.37 0.87 10.22
N ILE A 150 6.59 -0.20 9.48
CA ILE A 150 7.66 -1.18 9.76
C ILE A 150 9.04 -0.50 9.74
N LEU A 151 9.35 0.26 8.69
CA LEU A 151 10.64 0.93 8.54
C LEU A 151 10.89 1.94 9.67
N ASN A 152 9.91 2.79 9.97
CA ASN A 152 10.05 3.83 10.99
C ASN A 152 10.07 3.29 12.44
N LEU A 153 9.60 2.07 12.64
CA LEU A 153 9.56 1.41 13.96
C LEU A 153 10.68 0.37 14.13
N SER A 154 11.38 -0.01 13.06
CA SER A 154 12.54 -0.91 13.13
C SER A 154 13.80 -0.22 13.67
N ASP A 155 13.83 1.12 13.63
CA ASP A 155 14.96 1.93 14.09
C ASP A 155 14.82 2.34 15.58
N LEU A 156 13.91 1.69 16.31
CA LEU A 156 13.60 1.96 17.72
C LEU A 156 14.07 0.85 18.65
#